data_bd2be371aef8a7d39eaaae4a37da3d1f
#
_entry.id   bd2be371aef8a7d39eaaae4a37da3d1f
#
_cell.length_a   1.000
_cell.length_b   1.000
_cell.length_c   1.000
_cell.angle_alpha   90.00
_cell.angle_beta   90.00
_cell.angle_gamma   90.00
#
_symmetry.space_group_name_H-M   'P 1'
#
loop_
_entity.id
_entity.type
_entity.pdbx_description
1 polymer ?
#
loop_
_entity_poly.entity_id
_entity_poly.type
_entity_poly.pdbx_seq_one_letter_code
_entity_poly.pdbx_strand_id
1 'polypeptide(L)'
;EVLAMYKVMNALGYDAGGIGNHEFNYGLSFLSQVTGNRFNVDLRPGEQAIPAQPCAGPNFPLVLANVLSVKDRKPLFKPYVVLERTLKVTTADGKSADAPIKVGVIAFTPPKILDWDKRWLNGVVYTDGIKELAEQYIPEMKAQGADLIVAISHGGLDANPYTPSMENANWHLAQVKDVDAMLIGHSHQTFPN
;
A
#
# COMPACT_ATOMS: atom_id res chain seq x y z
N GLU A 1 -7.98 -20.97 4.50
CA GLU A 1 -8.52 -20.10 5.57
C GLU A 1 -7.94 -18.68 5.45
N VAL A 2 -8.69 -17.68 5.98
CA VAL A 2 -8.19 -16.29 6.09
C VAL A 2 -7.14 -16.22 7.21
N LEU A 3 -6.03 -15.50 6.98
CA LEU A 3 -4.97 -15.28 7.98
C LEU A 3 -5.55 -14.65 9.25
N ALA A 4 -5.09 -15.08 10.43
CA ALA A 4 -5.65 -14.64 11.72
C ALA A 4 -5.68 -13.11 11.86
N MET A 5 -4.60 -12.41 11.45
CA MET A 5 -4.55 -10.95 11.47
C MET A 5 -5.64 -10.33 10.59
N TYR A 6 -5.85 -10.86 9.38
CA TYR A 6 -6.93 -10.36 8.51
C TYR A 6 -8.32 -10.63 9.06
N LYS A 7 -8.52 -11.73 9.82
CA LYS A 7 -9.79 -11.96 10.55
C LYS A 7 -10.05 -10.85 11.57
N VAL A 8 -9.00 -10.44 12.30
CA VAL A 8 -9.10 -9.34 13.27
C VAL A 8 -9.38 -8.00 12.56
N MET A 9 -8.64 -7.68 11.50
CA MET A 9 -8.85 -6.44 10.73
C MET A 9 -10.26 -6.41 10.11
N ASN A 10 -10.74 -7.53 9.58
CA ASN A 10 -12.12 -7.65 9.08
C ASN A 10 -13.15 -7.37 10.17
N ALA A 11 -12.95 -7.91 11.38
CA ALA A 11 -13.85 -7.67 12.51
C ALA A 11 -13.82 -6.23 13.02
N LEU A 12 -12.68 -5.55 12.89
CA LEU A 12 -12.51 -4.13 13.23
C LEU A 12 -13.05 -3.18 12.13
N GLY A 13 -13.42 -3.70 10.96
CA GLY A 13 -14.00 -2.89 9.89
C GLY A 13 -12.98 -2.02 9.17
N TYR A 14 -11.78 -2.54 8.88
CA TYR A 14 -10.81 -1.81 8.07
C TYR A 14 -11.34 -1.56 6.66
N ASP A 15 -11.14 -0.34 6.16
CA ASP A 15 -11.58 0.09 4.83
C ASP A 15 -10.56 -0.17 3.73
N ALA A 16 -9.27 -0.18 4.07
CA ALA A 16 -8.15 -0.50 3.17
C ALA A 16 -6.92 -0.88 3.99
N GLY A 17 -5.93 -1.51 3.37
CA GLY A 17 -4.65 -1.84 3.98
C GLY A 17 -3.48 -1.67 3.01
N GLY A 18 -2.33 -1.25 3.52
CA GLY A 18 -1.04 -1.25 2.81
C GLY A 18 -0.25 -2.53 3.11
N ILE A 19 0.73 -2.83 2.27
CA ILE A 19 1.68 -3.94 2.44
C ILE A 19 3.00 -3.38 2.96
N GLY A 20 3.51 -3.93 4.06
CA GLY A 20 4.82 -3.59 4.61
C GLY A 20 5.94 -4.52 4.11
N ASN A 21 7.14 -4.34 4.66
CA ASN A 21 8.29 -5.15 4.26
C ASN A 21 8.20 -6.60 4.73
N HIS A 22 7.67 -6.86 5.92
CA HIS A 22 7.62 -8.20 6.48
C HIS A 22 6.67 -9.16 5.75
N GLU A 23 5.72 -8.65 4.98
CA GLU A 23 4.86 -9.45 4.13
C GLU A 23 5.65 -10.22 3.04
N PHE A 24 6.86 -9.77 2.70
CA PHE A 24 7.73 -10.43 1.72
C PHE A 24 8.62 -11.53 2.30
N ASN A 25 8.75 -11.65 3.63
CA ASN A 25 9.71 -12.55 4.28
C ASN A 25 9.54 -14.03 3.93
N TYR A 26 8.34 -14.45 3.57
CA TYR A 26 8.02 -15.84 3.19
C TYR A 26 7.86 -16.05 1.68
N GLY A 27 8.24 -15.06 0.87
CA GLY A 27 8.18 -15.09 -0.59
C GLY A 27 6.80 -14.77 -1.16
N LEU A 28 6.77 -14.64 -2.49
CA LEU A 28 5.59 -14.18 -3.21
C LEU A 28 4.49 -15.23 -3.30
N SER A 29 4.85 -16.52 -3.29
CA SER A 29 3.86 -17.60 -3.26
C SER A 29 3.02 -17.56 -1.98
N PHE A 30 3.67 -17.41 -0.82
CA PHE A 30 2.97 -17.27 0.46
C PHE A 30 2.15 -15.98 0.49
N LEU A 31 2.73 -14.85 0.09
CA LEU A 31 2.02 -13.56 0.05
C LEU A 31 0.78 -13.62 -0.85
N SER A 32 0.90 -14.21 -2.04
CA SER A 32 -0.24 -14.46 -2.94
C SER A 32 -1.33 -15.29 -2.25
N GLN A 33 -0.93 -16.37 -1.59
CA GLN A 33 -1.85 -17.27 -0.91
C GLN A 33 -2.66 -16.57 0.19
N VAL A 34 -1.99 -15.83 1.08
CA VAL A 34 -2.65 -15.25 2.26
C VAL A 34 -3.46 -13.99 1.96
N THR A 35 -3.09 -13.26 0.92
CA THR A 35 -3.81 -12.05 0.48
C THR A 35 -4.94 -12.32 -0.49
N GLY A 36 -4.99 -13.51 -1.08
CA GLY A 36 -5.94 -13.85 -2.14
C GLY A 36 -5.61 -13.25 -3.51
N ASN A 37 -4.49 -12.51 -3.63
CA ASN A 37 -4.06 -11.91 -4.89
C ASN A 37 -3.22 -12.89 -5.72
N ARG A 38 -3.41 -12.86 -7.04
CA ARG A 38 -2.57 -13.62 -7.98
C ARG A 38 -1.55 -12.69 -8.61
N PHE A 39 -0.27 -13.05 -8.46
CA PHE A 39 0.82 -12.30 -9.05
C PHE A 39 1.27 -12.93 -10.37
N ASN A 40 1.43 -12.11 -11.40
CA ASN A 40 2.01 -12.53 -12.68
C ASN A 40 3.53 -12.40 -12.62
N VAL A 41 4.19 -13.38 -12.00
CA VAL A 41 5.64 -13.41 -11.75
C VAL A 41 6.23 -14.76 -12.10
N ASP A 42 7.51 -14.78 -12.44
CA ASP A 42 8.29 -16.00 -12.56
C ASP A 42 9.08 -16.22 -11.26
N LEU A 43 8.55 -17.12 -10.42
CA LEU A 43 9.10 -17.38 -9.08
C LEU A 43 10.56 -17.86 -9.12
N ARG A 44 11.29 -17.64 -8.03
CA ARG A 44 12.65 -18.12 -7.88
C ARG A 44 12.69 -19.65 -7.83
N PRO A 45 13.77 -20.30 -8.35
CA PRO A 45 13.97 -21.74 -8.19
C PRO A 45 13.90 -22.15 -6.71
N GLY A 46 13.10 -23.18 -6.42
CA GLY A 46 12.87 -23.67 -5.06
C GLY A 46 11.75 -22.98 -4.27
N GLU A 47 11.17 -21.91 -4.79
CA GLU A 47 9.94 -21.34 -4.24
C GLU A 47 8.73 -22.20 -4.67
N GLN A 48 7.78 -22.40 -3.74
CA GLN A 48 6.57 -23.14 -4.06
C GLN A 48 5.74 -22.39 -5.12
N ALA A 49 5.09 -23.12 -6.00
CA ALA A 49 4.18 -22.52 -6.97
C ALA A 49 3.04 -21.76 -6.26
N ILE A 50 2.61 -20.65 -6.87
CA ILE A 50 1.43 -19.92 -6.40
C ILE A 50 0.22 -20.86 -6.48
N PRO A 51 -0.53 -21.07 -5.39
CA PRO A 51 -1.67 -21.98 -5.37
C PRO A 51 -2.73 -21.59 -6.40
N ALA A 52 -3.31 -22.58 -7.06
CA ALA A 52 -4.40 -22.35 -8.01
C ALA A 52 -5.63 -21.70 -7.33
N GLN A 53 -5.84 -22.02 -6.05
CA GLN A 53 -6.89 -21.44 -5.23
C GLN A 53 -6.26 -20.84 -3.96
N PRO A 54 -5.95 -19.53 -3.94
CA PRO A 54 -5.46 -18.85 -2.74
C PRO A 54 -6.54 -18.77 -1.67
N CYS A 55 -6.16 -18.36 -0.47
CA CYS A 55 -7.12 -17.98 0.58
C CYS A 55 -7.99 -16.80 0.11
N ALA A 56 -9.11 -16.59 0.77
CA ALA A 56 -9.99 -15.47 0.42
C ALA A 56 -9.35 -14.08 0.66
N GLY A 57 -8.30 -14.02 1.51
CA GLY A 57 -7.70 -12.76 1.91
C GLY A 57 -8.58 -11.93 2.87
N PRO A 58 -8.27 -10.64 3.08
CA PRO A 58 -9.13 -9.72 3.82
C PRO A 58 -10.37 -9.33 2.99
N ASN A 59 -11.41 -8.83 3.67
CA ASN A 59 -12.65 -8.35 3.03
C ASN A 59 -12.57 -6.87 2.62
N PHE A 60 -11.39 -6.27 2.71
CA PHE A 60 -11.07 -4.91 2.28
C PHE A 60 -9.91 -4.94 1.26
N PRO A 61 -9.77 -3.91 0.41
CA PRO A 61 -8.68 -3.86 -0.55
C PRO A 61 -7.32 -3.71 0.11
N LEU A 62 -6.35 -4.52 -0.35
CA LEU A 62 -4.93 -4.31 -0.12
C LEU A 62 -4.35 -3.53 -1.30
N VAL A 63 -3.59 -2.48 -1.02
CA VAL A 63 -2.97 -1.61 -2.03
C VAL A 63 -1.45 -1.53 -1.82
N LEU A 64 -0.72 -1.45 -2.94
CA LEU A 64 0.73 -1.25 -2.95
C LEU A 64 1.16 -0.75 -4.33
N ALA A 65 1.70 0.46 -4.39
CA ALA A 65 2.02 1.11 -5.66
C ALA A 65 3.42 0.77 -6.20
N ASN A 66 4.41 0.58 -5.32
CA ASN A 66 5.81 0.64 -5.71
C ASN A 66 6.55 -0.70 -5.82
N VAL A 67 5.85 -1.83 -5.82
CA VAL A 67 6.45 -3.15 -6.10
C VAL A 67 5.84 -3.73 -7.36
N LEU A 68 6.66 -3.90 -8.40
CA LEU A 68 6.22 -4.26 -9.74
C LEU A 68 6.87 -5.57 -10.19
N SER A 69 6.11 -6.37 -10.94
CA SER A 69 6.62 -7.59 -11.57
C SER A 69 7.64 -7.25 -12.67
N VAL A 70 8.78 -7.94 -12.69
CA VAL A 70 9.75 -7.87 -13.79
C VAL A 70 9.13 -8.38 -15.10
N LYS A 71 8.21 -9.35 -15.01
CA LYS A 71 7.62 -10.05 -16.16
C LYS A 71 6.73 -9.16 -17.03
N ASP A 72 5.88 -8.32 -16.43
CA ASP A 72 4.90 -7.51 -17.15
C ASP A 72 4.92 -6.03 -16.78
N ARG A 73 5.84 -5.63 -15.88
CA ARG A 73 6.04 -4.27 -15.37
C ARG A 73 4.81 -3.66 -14.68
N LYS A 74 3.90 -4.51 -14.20
CA LYS A 74 2.70 -4.07 -13.47
C LYS A 74 2.89 -4.21 -11.96
N PRO A 75 2.25 -3.33 -11.15
CA PRO A 75 2.22 -3.48 -9.71
C PRO A 75 1.65 -4.85 -9.29
N LEU A 76 2.21 -5.44 -8.23
CA LEU A 76 1.72 -6.72 -7.68
C LEU A 76 0.32 -6.60 -7.09
N PHE A 77 -0.02 -5.46 -6.54
CA PHE A 77 -1.33 -5.12 -6.01
C PHE A 77 -1.93 -3.94 -6.78
N LYS A 78 -3.20 -3.64 -6.54
CA LYS A 78 -3.74 -2.36 -6.99
C LYS A 78 -2.90 -1.24 -6.38
N PRO A 79 -2.42 -0.26 -7.16
CA PRO A 79 -1.59 0.82 -6.62
C PRO A 79 -2.35 1.69 -5.62
N TYR A 80 -3.64 1.88 -5.86
CA TYR A 80 -4.54 2.67 -5.02
C TYR A 80 -5.99 2.20 -5.13
N VAL A 81 -6.84 2.75 -4.27
CA VAL A 81 -8.30 2.62 -4.35
C VAL A 81 -8.96 3.97 -4.03
N VAL A 82 -10.10 4.25 -4.67
CA VAL A 82 -10.96 5.39 -4.29
C VAL A 82 -12.20 4.82 -3.61
N LEU A 83 -12.37 5.15 -2.34
CA LEU A 83 -13.44 4.66 -1.47
C LEU A 83 -14.54 5.71 -1.37
N GLU A 84 -15.77 5.34 -1.69
CA GLU A 84 -16.92 6.20 -1.46
C GLU A 84 -17.47 5.96 -0.04
N ARG A 85 -17.66 7.04 0.71
CA ARG A 85 -18.17 7.01 2.09
C ARG A 85 -19.23 8.09 2.26
N THR A 86 -20.09 7.90 3.24
CA THR A 86 -21.05 8.92 3.68
C THR A 86 -20.75 9.25 5.14
N LEU A 87 -20.42 10.50 5.38
CA LEU A 87 -20.14 11.01 6.72
C LEU A 87 -21.40 11.68 7.30
N LYS A 88 -21.60 11.52 8.60
CA LYS A 88 -22.55 12.36 9.35
C LYS A 88 -21.83 13.65 9.72
N VAL A 89 -22.32 14.76 9.22
CA VAL A 89 -21.75 16.09 9.50
C VAL A 89 -22.78 16.95 10.24
N THR A 90 -22.29 17.89 11.05
CA THR A 90 -23.14 18.94 11.65
C THR A 90 -23.05 20.16 10.76
N THR A 91 -24.17 20.58 10.24
CA THR A 91 -24.30 21.77 9.39
C THR A 91 -24.23 23.07 10.23
N ALA A 92 -24.06 24.21 9.58
CA ALA A 92 -23.91 25.51 10.27
C ALA A 92 -25.12 25.87 11.15
N ASP A 93 -26.29 25.33 10.84
CA ASP A 93 -27.54 25.53 11.63
C ASP A 93 -27.69 24.47 12.75
N GLY A 94 -26.67 23.66 13.00
CA GLY A 94 -26.62 22.65 14.06
C GLY A 94 -27.32 21.34 13.75
N LYS A 95 -27.81 21.13 12.52
CA LYS A 95 -28.49 19.88 12.13
C LYS A 95 -27.50 18.82 11.66
N SER A 96 -27.90 17.57 11.81
CA SER A 96 -27.14 16.46 11.20
C SER A 96 -27.54 16.28 9.73
N ALA A 97 -26.55 16.14 8.86
CA ALA A 97 -26.74 15.83 7.45
C ALA A 97 -25.79 14.74 6.99
N ASP A 98 -26.14 14.04 5.93
CA ASP A 98 -25.28 13.10 5.24
C ASP A 98 -24.44 13.83 4.19
N ALA A 99 -23.12 13.67 4.26
CA ALA A 99 -22.16 14.24 3.30
C ALA A 99 -21.40 13.10 2.61
N PRO A 100 -21.59 12.90 1.30
CA PRO A 100 -20.75 11.95 0.55
C PRO A 100 -19.32 12.48 0.47
N ILE A 101 -18.34 11.57 0.56
CA ILE A 101 -16.93 11.87 0.40
C ILE A 101 -16.24 10.70 -0.35
N LYS A 102 -15.28 11.02 -1.19
CA LYS A 102 -14.40 10.05 -1.84
C LYS A 102 -12.99 10.15 -1.27
N VAL A 103 -12.52 9.05 -0.72
CA VAL A 103 -11.17 8.96 -0.13
C VAL A 103 -10.30 8.09 -1.00
N GLY A 104 -9.28 8.69 -1.61
CA GLY A 104 -8.23 7.96 -2.32
C GLY A 104 -7.21 7.41 -1.33
N VAL A 105 -6.95 6.10 -1.38
CA VAL A 105 -5.94 5.45 -0.54
C VAL A 105 -4.87 4.84 -1.42
N ILE A 106 -3.62 5.23 -1.23
CA ILE A 106 -2.42 4.70 -1.91
C ILE A 106 -1.45 4.16 -0.87
N ALA A 107 -0.70 3.10 -1.21
CA ALA A 107 0.28 2.56 -0.26
C ALA A 107 1.64 2.29 -0.88
N PHE A 108 2.66 2.35 -0.01
CA PHE A 108 4.07 2.15 -0.35
C PHE A 108 4.79 1.31 0.70
N THR A 109 5.79 0.55 0.25
CA THR A 109 6.74 -0.18 1.11
C THR A 109 8.18 0.28 0.81
N PRO A 110 9.12 0.12 1.77
CA PRO A 110 10.51 0.51 1.51
C PRO A 110 11.09 -0.21 0.29
N PRO A 111 11.74 0.47 -0.66
CA PRO A 111 12.46 -0.17 -1.77
C PRO A 111 13.51 -1.18 -1.31
N LYS A 112 14.00 -1.05 -0.09
CA LYS A 112 14.99 -1.93 0.55
C LYS A 112 14.54 -3.38 0.75
N ILE A 113 13.27 -3.71 0.53
CA ILE A 113 12.82 -5.12 0.47
C ILE A 113 13.64 -5.95 -0.52
N LEU A 114 14.13 -5.34 -1.60
CA LEU A 114 14.97 -6.02 -2.59
C LEU A 114 16.32 -6.50 -2.02
N ASP A 115 16.83 -5.85 -0.98
CA ASP A 115 18.03 -6.26 -0.26
C ASP A 115 17.69 -7.28 0.84
N TRP A 116 16.67 -7.00 1.66
CA TRP A 116 16.31 -7.83 2.81
C TRP A 116 15.73 -9.18 2.41
N ASP A 117 14.88 -9.22 1.39
CA ASP A 117 14.25 -10.43 0.88
C ASP A 117 14.78 -10.85 -0.49
N LYS A 118 16.04 -10.54 -0.75
CA LYS A 118 16.75 -10.83 -2.01
C LYS A 118 16.58 -12.27 -2.47
N ARG A 119 16.54 -13.23 -1.53
CA ARG A 119 16.36 -14.66 -1.86
C ARG A 119 15.08 -14.93 -2.64
N TRP A 120 14.02 -14.16 -2.40
CA TRP A 120 12.72 -14.32 -3.04
C TRP A 120 12.48 -13.33 -4.19
N LEU A 121 12.97 -12.10 -4.03
CA LEU A 121 12.55 -10.98 -4.86
C LEU A 121 13.50 -10.68 -6.02
N ASN A 122 14.78 -11.05 -5.91
CA ASN A 122 15.80 -10.71 -6.92
C ASN A 122 15.47 -11.30 -8.30
N GLY A 123 15.30 -10.43 -9.31
CA GLY A 123 14.93 -10.81 -10.67
C GLY A 123 13.47 -11.20 -10.87
N VAL A 124 12.64 -11.14 -9.82
CA VAL A 124 11.20 -11.42 -9.86
C VAL A 124 10.39 -10.13 -9.83
N VAL A 125 10.77 -9.23 -8.95
CA VAL A 125 10.17 -7.89 -8.83
C VAL A 125 11.24 -6.82 -8.83
N TYR A 126 10.81 -5.58 -9.07
CA TYR A 126 11.60 -4.38 -8.85
C TYR A 126 10.73 -3.34 -8.13
N THR A 127 11.36 -2.30 -7.62
CA THR A 127 10.67 -1.19 -6.96
C THR A 127 10.93 0.10 -7.72
N ASP A 128 9.89 0.92 -7.85
CA ASP A 128 10.01 2.30 -8.30
C ASP A 128 9.97 3.26 -7.10
N GLY A 129 10.40 4.50 -7.33
CA GLY A 129 10.47 5.52 -6.29
C GLY A 129 9.08 5.89 -5.75
N ILE A 130 9.00 6.02 -4.43
CA ILE A 130 7.75 6.33 -3.72
C ILE A 130 7.20 7.68 -4.17
N LYS A 131 8.06 8.70 -4.28
CA LYS A 131 7.67 10.05 -4.69
C LYS A 131 7.17 10.06 -6.13
N GLU A 132 7.90 9.44 -7.06
CA GLU A 132 7.55 9.39 -8.48
C GLU A 132 6.19 8.73 -8.71
N LEU A 133 5.92 7.63 -8.00
CA LEU A 133 4.64 6.95 -8.12
C LEU A 133 3.50 7.69 -7.44
N ALA A 134 3.76 8.41 -6.34
CA ALA A 134 2.78 9.31 -5.76
C ALA A 134 2.41 10.45 -6.73
N GLU A 135 3.41 11.09 -7.33
CA GLU A 135 3.22 12.14 -8.35
C GLU A 135 2.49 11.63 -9.61
N GLN A 136 2.62 10.34 -9.92
CA GLN A 136 1.89 9.70 -11.01
C GLN A 136 0.43 9.40 -10.64
N TYR A 137 0.19 8.69 -9.54
CA TYR A 137 -1.13 8.13 -9.23
C TYR A 137 -2.08 9.10 -8.52
N ILE A 138 -1.57 10.09 -7.76
CA ILE A 138 -2.44 11.05 -7.06
C ILE A 138 -3.30 11.87 -8.04
N PRO A 139 -2.77 12.39 -9.17
CA PRO A 139 -3.60 13.03 -10.18
C PRO A 139 -4.67 12.11 -10.77
N GLU A 140 -4.38 10.81 -10.93
CA GLU A 140 -5.37 9.83 -11.41
C GLU A 140 -6.52 9.65 -10.40
N MET A 141 -6.21 9.57 -9.09
CA MET A 141 -7.23 9.49 -8.03
C MET A 141 -8.06 10.77 -7.96
N LYS A 142 -7.43 11.95 -8.08
CA LYS A 142 -8.14 13.24 -8.14
C LYS A 142 -9.07 13.32 -9.35
N ALA A 143 -8.64 12.83 -10.52
CA ALA A 143 -9.47 12.75 -11.72
C ALA A 143 -10.67 11.80 -11.57
N GLN A 144 -10.59 10.79 -10.70
CA GLN A 144 -11.71 9.91 -10.30
C GLN A 144 -12.62 10.56 -9.25
N GLY A 145 -12.32 11.79 -8.84
CA GLY A 145 -13.12 12.58 -7.91
C GLY A 145 -12.75 12.35 -6.43
N ALA A 146 -11.54 11.85 -6.12
CA ALA A 146 -11.11 11.78 -4.73
C ALA A 146 -11.04 13.17 -4.10
N ASP A 147 -11.79 13.37 -3.02
CA ASP A 147 -11.78 14.59 -2.22
C ASP A 147 -10.54 14.68 -1.35
N LEU A 148 -10.19 13.55 -0.70
CA LEU A 148 -9.02 13.40 0.16
C LEU A 148 -8.11 12.28 -0.34
N ILE A 149 -6.80 12.46 -0.18
CA ILE A 149 -5.77 11.45 -0.45
C ILE A 149 -5.07 11.05 0.85
N VAL A 150 -5.17 9.77 1.17
CA VAL A 150 -4.49 9.15 2.32
C VAL A 150 -3.38 8.24 1.80
N ALA A 151 -2.14 8.50 2.19
CA ALA A 151 -1.01 7.63 1.88
C ALA A 151 -0.71 6.72 3.08
N ILE A 152 -0.76 5.40 2.88
CA ILE A 152 -0.28 4.40 3.84
C ILE A 152 1.15 4.05 3.40
N SER A 153 2.15 4.65 4.04
CA SER A 153 3.55 4.43 3.67
C SER A 153 4.32 3.77 4.80
N HIS A 154 4.67 2.49 4.58
CA HIS A 154 5.47 1.71 5.52
C HIS A 154 6.94 2.13 5.44
N GLY A 155 7.28 3.29 6.00
CA GLY A 155 8.60 3.91 5.99
C GLY A 155 8.70 4.96 7.09
N GLY A 156 9.94 5.38 7.41
CA GLY A 156 10.23 6.45 8.36
C GLY A 156 10.34 7.82 7.67
N LEU A 157 10.68 8.82 8.48
CA LEU A 157 10.95 10.19 8.06
C LEU A 157 12.46 10.39 7.94
N ASP A 158 12.93 10.75 6.75
CA ASP A 158 14.33 11.13 6.49
C ASP A 158 14.36 12.33 5.55
N ALA A 159 14.94 13.44 6.00
CA ALA A 159 15.05 14.70 5.26
C ALA A 159 16.33 14.81 4.42
N ASN A 160 17.19 13.79 4.39
CA ASN A 160 18.35 13.75 3.52
C ASN A 160 17.92 13.85 2.03
N PRO A 161 18.83 14.24 1.13
CA PRO A 161 18.51 14.33 -0.30
C PRO A 161 17.84 13.06 -0.83
N TYR A 162 16.72 13.24 -1.51
CA TYR A 162 15.89 12.15 -2.01
C TYR A 162 16.63 11.30 -3.07
N THR A 163 16.43 10.00 -2.98
CA THR A 163 16.74 9.05 -4.04
C THR A 163 15.58 8.06 -4.22
N PRO A 164 15.31 7.55 -5.44
CA PRO A 164 14.21 6.59 -5.66
C PRO A 164 14.33 5.28 -4.85
N SER A 165 15.56 4.92 -4.42
CA SER A 165 15.82 3.74 -3.59
C SER A 165 15.84 4.03 -2.08
N MET A 166 15.47 5.25 -1.66
CA MET A 166 15.47 5.68 -0.26
C MET A 166 14.52 4.84 0.58
N GLU A 167 15.01 4.31 1.70
CA GLU A 167 14.24 3.47 2.62
C GLU A 167 13.10 4.25 3.31
N ASN A 168 13.44 5.43 3.84
CA ASN A 168 12.56 6.22 4.69
C ASN A 168 12.11 7.51 3.98
N ALA A 169 11.45 7.39 2.82
CA ALA A 169 11.15 8.50 1.91
C ALA A 169 9.95 9.37 2.33
N ASN A 170 9.35 9.15 3.51
CA ASN A 170 8.08 9.78 3.88
C ASN A 170 8.17 11.30 4.08
N TRP A 171 9.36 11.85 4.41
CA TRP A 171 9.58 13.30 4.40
C TRP A 171 9.31 13.91 3.01
N HIS A 172 9.73 13.22 1.96
CA HIS A 172 9.56 13.65 0.58
C HIS A 172 8.16 13.36 0.06
N LEU A 173 7.57 12.25 0.46
CA LEU A 173 6.17 11.91 0.14
C LEU A 173 5.19 12.95 0.71
N ALA A 174 5.44 13.45 1.94
CA ALA A 174 4.62 14.47 2.57
C ALA A 174 4.63 15.83 1.82
N GLN A 175 5.58 16.03 0.92
CA GLN A 175 5.68 17.24 0.09
C GLN A 175 5.04 17.07 -1.30
N VAL A 176 4.57 15.88 -1.63
CA VAL A 176 3.84 15.64 -2.87
C VAL A 176 2.49 16.33 -2.79
N LYS A 177 2.16 17.07 -3.85
CA LYS A 177 0.90 17.80 -3.94
C LYS A 177 -0.30 16.89 -3.74
N ASP A 178 -1.31 17.39 -3.06
CA ASP A 178 -2.59 16.73 -2.80
C ASP A 178 -2.50 15.48 -1.88
N VAL A 179 -1.40 15.24 -1.17
CA VAL A 179 -1.37 14.32 -0.04
C VAL A 179 -1.97 15.02 1.18
N ASP A 180 -3.15 14.58 1.63
CA ASP A 180 -3.88 15.21 2.73
C ASP A 180 -3.54 14.60 4.09
N ALA A 181 -3.27 13.29 4.12
CA ALA A 181 -2.90 12.58 5.35
C ALA A 181 -1.97 11.40 5.05
N MET A 182 -1.14 11.05 6.04
CA MET A 182 -0.24 9.90 5.95
C MET A 182 -0.34 9.04 7.21
N LEU A 183 -0.39 7.72 7.00
CA LEU A 183 -0.18 6.71 8.03
C LEU A 183 1.21 6.12 7.79
N ILE A 184 2.12 6.29 8.75
CA ILE A 184 3.52 5.89 8.63
C ILE A 184 3.91 4.88 9.70
N GLY A 185 4.98 4.11 9.47
CA GLY A 185 5.46 3.08 10.39
C GLY A 185 6.91 2.72 10.10
N HIS A 186 7.29 1.45 10.23
CA HIS A 186 8.60 0.87 9.89
C HIS A 186 9.74 1.25 10.83
N SER A 187 10.04 2.53 10.99
CA SER A 187 11.18 3.01 11.78
C SER A 187 11.00 2.86 13.31
N HIS A 188 9.82 2.44 13.77
CA HIS A 188 9.45 2.29 15.19
C HIS A 188 9.68 3.54 16.03
N GLN A 189 9.62 4.70 15.41
CA GLN A 189 9.78 5.99 16.06
C GLN A 189 8.43 6.58 16.45
N THR A 190 8.39 7.25 17.59
CA THR A 190 7.24 8.06 17.99
C THR A 190 7.30 9.42 17.28
N PHE A 191 6.17 9.88 16.76
CA PHE A 191 6.04 11.20 16.14
C PHE A 191 4.75 11.87 16.62
N PRO A 192 4.78 13.16 16.96
CA PRO A 192 5.98 13.99 17.19
C PRO A 192 6.75 13.55 18.45
N ASN A 193 8.06 13.79 18.48
CA ASN A 193 8.97 13.50 19.60
C ASN A 193 9.66 14.78 20.08
#